data_2722dc679aad6183239b1693b81b75d1
#
_entry.id   2722dc679aad6183239b1693b81b75d1
#
_cell.length_a   1.000
_cell.length_b   1.000
_cell.length_c   1.000
_cell.angle_alpha   90.00
_cell.angle_beta   90.00
_cell.angle_gamma   90.00
#
_symmetry.space_group_name_H-M   'P 1'
#
loop_
_entity.id
_entity.type
_entity.pdbx_description
1 polymer ?
#
loop_
_entity_poly.entity_id
_entity_poly.type
_entity_poly.pdbx_seq_one_letter_code
_entity_poly.pdbx_strand_id
1 'polypeptide(L)'
;MTLPEIAVERLSVALGAEVRGLDLAVLDADGVAMVRDLLLEHLVVFFPDQHLAGDDHVALGRKFGELEIHPNLPSPEGGPREIVELRASFGGTADEWHTDVTFSARPPIMSILNHVETPEVGGDTMWSSQYAV
;
A
#
# COMPACT_ATOMS: atom_id res chain seq x y z
N MET A 1 -10.01 23.08 -17.31
CA MET A 1 -9.17 21.88 -17.15
C MET A 1 -10.07 20.85 -16.52
N THR A 2 -10.48 19.85 -17.28
CA THR A 2 -11.34 18.76 -16.75
C THR A 2 -10.47 17.93 -15.81
N LEU A 3 -10.96 17.69 -14.58
CA LEU A 3 -10.32 16.73 -13.68
C LEU A 3 -10.30 15.36 -14.37
N PRO A 4 -9.23 14.57 -14.25
CA PRO A 4 -9.22 13.22 -14.81
C PRO A 4 -10.38 12.42 -14.22
N GLU A 5 -11.08 11.69 -15.08
CA GLU A 5 -12.15 10.79 -14.66
C GLU A 5 -11.54 9.64 -13.83
N ILE A 6 -12.08 9.42 -12.65
CA ILE A 6 -11.63 8.30 -11.79
C ILE A 6 -12.20 7.01 -12.37
N ALA A 7 -11.31 6.09 -12.73
CA ALA A 7 -11.67 4.79 -13.25
C ALA A 7 -11.29 3.70 -12.22
N VAL A 8 -12.19 2.76 -11.99
CA VAL A 8 -11.98 1.61 -11.11
C VAL A 8 -12.21 0.34 -11.90
N GLU A 9 -11.20 -0.50 -12.00
CA GLU A 9 -11.24 -1.80 -12.69
C GLU A 9 -11.00 -2.94 -11.70
N ARG A 10 -11.97 -3.86 -11.59
CA ARG A 10 -11.81 -5.06 -10.76
C ARG A 10 -10.85 -6.04 -11.43
N LEU A 11 -9.86 -6.52 -10.67
CA LEU A 11 -8.83 -7.43 -11.17
C LEU A 11 -9.20 -8.90 -10.99
N SER A 12 -10.02 -9.21 -9.99
CA SER A 12 -10.52 -10.58 -9.78
C SER A 12 -11.91 -10.57 -9.14
N VAL A 13 -12.49 -11.74 -9.02
CA VAL A 13 -13.81 -11.92 -8.37
C VAL A 13 -13.72 -11.74 -6.86
N ALA A 14 -12.62 -12.20 -6.25
CA ALA A 14 -12.50 -12.27 -4.79
C ALA A 14 -11.92 -11.01 -4.16
N LEU A 15 -10.96 -10.35 -4.83
CA LEU A 15 -10.26 -9.17 -4.33
C LEU A 15 -9.49 -8.47 -5.44
N GLY A 16 -9.10 -7.23 -5.19
CA GLY A 16 -8.22 -6.45 -6.04
C GLY A 16 -8.97 -5.54 -7.02
N ALA A 17 -8.61 -4.25 -7.01
CA ALA A 17 -9.02 -3.30 -8.02
C ALA A 17 -7.85 -2.37 -8.38
N GLU A 18 -7.77 -1.99 -9.66
CA GLU A 18 -6.90 -0.93 -10.13
C GLU A 18 -7.68 0.38 -10.20
N VAL A 19 -7.09 1.46 -9.69
CA VAL A 19 -7.70 2.79 -9.61
C VAL A 19 -6.82 3.78 -10.34
N ARG A 20 -7.38 4.45 -11.34
CA ARG A 20 -6.70 5.49 -12.12
C ARG A 20 -7.40 6.83 -11.95
N GLY A 21 -6.67 7.91 -12.22
CA GLY A 21 -7.21 9.27 -12.17
C GLY A 21 -7.12 9.93 -10.79
N LEU A 22 -6.55 9.28 -9.79
CA LEU A 22 -6.21 9.86 -8.49
C LEU A 22 -4.69 10.13 -8.42
N ASP A 23 -4.32 11.26 -7.84
CA ASP A 23 -2.96 11.57 -7.42
C ASP A 23 -2.89 11.44 -5.90
N LEU A 24 -2.20 10.42 -5.42
CA LEU A 24 -2.12 10.10 -4.00
C LEU A 24 -1.32 11.12 -3.18
N ALA A 25 -0.41 11.87 -3.83
CA ALA A 25 0.38 12.90 -3.14
C ALA A 25 -0.48 14.08 -2.66
N VAL A 26 -1.58 14.35 -3.38
CA VAL A 26 -2.44 15.54 -3.14
C VAL A 26 -3.88 15.21 -2.75
N LEU A 27 -4.15 13.98 -2.28
CA LEU A 27 -5.50 13.59 -1.85
C LEU A 27 -6.04 14.55 -0.79
N ASP A 28 -7.26 15.04 -1.03
CA ASP A 28 -8.06 15.72 -0.02
C ASP A 28 -8.88 14.75 0.85
N ALA A 29 -9.72 15.26 1.72
CA ALA A 29 -10.53 14.45 2.62
C ALA A 29 -11.51 13.53 1.89
N ASP A 30 -12.08 13.98 0.78
CA ASP A 30 -13.01 13.20 -0.03
C ASP A 30 -12.29 12.08 -0.77
N GLY A 31 -11.09 12.37 -1.29
CA GLY A 31 -10.22 11.36 -1.90
C GLY A 31 -9.76 10.29 -0.92
N VAL A 32 -9.42 10.68 0.31
CA VAL A 32 -9.08 9.74 1.39
C VAL A 32 -10.27 8.83 1.74
N ALA A 33 -11.47 9.40 1.87
CA ALA A 33 -12.69 8.63 2.13
C ALA A 33 -12.96 7.64 0.99
N MET A 34 -12.85 8.07 -0.26
CA MET A 34 -13.00 7.23 -1.45
C MET A 34 -12.00 6.06 -1.47
N VAL A 35 -10.72 6.33 -1.24
CA VAL A 35 -9.68 5.27 -1.19
C VAL A 35 -9.99 4.26 -0.09
N ARG A 36 -10.46 4.73 1.07
CA ARG A 36 -10.87 3.86 2.18
C ARG A 36 -12.05 2.96 1.79
N ASP A 37 -13.08 3.52 1.15
CA ASP A 37 -14.25 2.76 0.71
C ASP A 37 -13.87 1.71 -0.35
N LEU A 38 -13.03 2.08 -1.32
CA LEU A 38 -12.49 1.16 -2.32
C LEU A 38 -11.68 0.03 -1.68
N LEU A 39 -10.85 0.33 -0.67
CA LEU A 39 -10.09 -0.69 0.05
C LEU A 39 -11.01 -1.64 0.82
N LEU A 40 -12.06 -1.14 1.45
CA LEU A 40 -13.04 -1.97 2.17
C LEU A 40 -13.84 -2.87 1.22
N GLU A 41 -14.13 -2.40 0.00
CA GLU A 41 -14.86 -3.18 -1.02
C GLU A 41 -13.96 -4.22 -1.70
N HIS A 42 -12.74 -3.81 -2.08
CA HIS A 42 -11.87 -4.63 -2.93
C HIS A 42 -10.72 -5.32 -2.17
N LEU A 43 -10.49 -5.00 -0.90
CA LEU A 43 -9.49 -5.53 0.03
C LEU A 43 -8.03 -5.21 -0.35
N VAL A 44 -7.73 -5.08 -1.63
CA VAL A 44 -6.45 -4.61 -2.18
C VAL A 44 -6.74 -3.65 -3.32
N VAL A 45 -6.09 -2.49 -3.32
CA VAL A 45 -6.24 -1.49 -4.39
C VAL A 45 -4.87 -1.08 -4.92
N PHE A 46 -4.77 -0.95 -6.22
CA PHE A 46 -3.56 -0.59 -6.94
C PHE A 46 -3.73 0.77 -7.59
N PHE A 47 -2.72 1.59 -7.45
CA PHE A 47 -2.66 2.93 -8.05
C PHE A 47 -1.41 2.99 -8.92
N PRO A 48 -1.52 2.71 -10.23
CA PRO A 48 -0.39 2.80 -11.13
C PRO A 48 0.07 4.26 -11.32
N ASP A 49 1.31 4.42 -11.77
CA ASP A 49 1.91 5.69 -12.16
C ASP A 49 1.95 6.74 -11.03
N GLN A 50 2.04 6.30 -9.76
CA GLN A 50 2.25 7.19 -8.62
C GLN A 50 3.74 7.43 -8.39
N HIS A 51 4.11 8.68 -8.11
CA HIS A 51 5.50 9.09 -7.86
C HIS A 51 5.61 9.70 -6.46
N LEU A 52 5.53 8.85 -5.44
CA LEU A 52 5.61 9.27 -4.04
C LEU A 52 7.07 9.31 -3.57
N ALA A 53 7.57 10.48 -3.19
CA ALA A 53 8.78 10.57 -2.40
C ALA A 53 8.53 10.03 -0.97
N GLY A 54 9.60 9.76 -0.21
CA GLY A 54 9.45 9.20 1.14
C GLY A 54 8.56 10.05 2.06
N ASP A 55 8.72 11.37 2.05
CA ASP A 55 7.91 12.28 2.86
C ASP A 55 6.44 12.32 2.40
N ASP A 56 6.18 12.23 1.09
CA ASP A 56 4.82 12.16 0.54
C ASP A 56 4.15 10.84 0.93
N HIS A 57 4.89 9.73 0.93
CA HIS A 57 4.41 8.42 1.36
C HIS A 57 4.00 8.46 2.85
N VAL A 58 4.83 9.05 3.71
CA VAL A 58 4.50 9.27 5.13
C VAL A 58 3.28 10.17 5.29
N ALA A 59 3.22 11.28 4.54
CA ALA A 59 2.09 12.21 4.58
C ALA A 59 0.79 11.54 4.13
N LEU A 60 0.84 10.71 3.08
CA LEU A 60 -0.29 9.89 2.64
C LEU A 60 -0.75 8.94 3.75
N GLY A 61 0.16 8.17 4.34
CA GLY A 61 -0.17 7.22 5.39
C GLY A 61 -0.85 7.89 6.60
N ARG A 62 -0.38 9.06 7.01
CA ARG A 62 -0.97 9.84 8.12
C ARG A 62 -2.41 10.28 7.88
N LYS A 63 -2.86 10.36 6.63
CA LYS A 63 -4.27 10.65 6.31
C LYS A 63 -5.22 9.51 6.69
N PHE A 64 -4.70 8.29 6.79
CA PHE A 64 -5.48 7.09 7.16
C PHE A 64 -5.40 6.75 8.65
N GLY A 65 -4.42 7.26 9.38
CA GLY A 65 -4.28 7.02 10.81
C GLY A 65 -2.87 7.24 11.35
N GLU A 66 -2.65 6.76 12.57
CA GLU A 66 -1.34 6.77 13.21
C GLU A 66 -0.43 5.74 12.52
N LEU A 67 0.80 6.15 12.22
CA LEU A 67 1.77 5.29 11.56
C LEU A 67 2.51 4.42 12.57
N GLU A 68 2.74 3.17 12.21
CA GLU A 68 3.57 2.27 12.98
C GLU A 68 5.05 2.42 12.61
N ILE A 69 5.93 2.30 13.59
CA ILE A 69 7.36 2.12 13.40
C ILE A 69 7.66 0.65 13.67
N HIS A 70 7.99 -0.09 12.62
CA HIS A 70 8.21 -1.52 12.73
C HIS A 70 9.44 -1.82 13.61
N PRO A 71 9.30 -2.66 14.66
CA PRO A 71 10.37 -2.83 15.65
C PRO A 71 11.61 -3.57 15.13
N ASN A 72 11.45 -4.40 14.11
CA ASN A 72 12.47 -5.35 13.67
C ASN A 72 12.91 -5.18 12.20
N LEU A 73 12.29 -4.28 11.44
CA LEU A 73 12.64 -4.07 10.03
C LEU A 73 13.36 -2.73 9.86
N PRO A 74 14.32 -2.66 8.92
CA PRO A 74 15.09 -1.44 8.70
C PRO A 74 14.24 -0.35 8.04
N SER A 75 14.52 0.89 8.40
CA SER A 75 14.08 2.08 7.67
C SER A 75 15.17 2.53 6.70
N PRO A 76 14.82 3.31 5.66
CA PRO A 76 15.80 3.88 4.74
C PRO A 76 16.85 4.69 5.48
N GLU A 77 18.11 4.58 5.06
CA GLU A 77 19.20 5.37 5.65
C GLU A 77 18.94 6.88 5.44
N GLY A 78 18.87 7.61 6.55
CA GLY A 78 18.55 9.05 6.53
C GLY A 78 17.10 9.38 6.18
N GLY A 79 16.24 8.39 6.01
CA GLY A 79 14.82 8.55 5.70
C GLY A 79 13.87 8.45 6.90
N PRO A 80 12.57 8.58 6.66
CA PRO A 80 11.55 8.45 7.69
C PRO A 80 11.55 7.07 8.35
N ARG A 81 11.42 7.03 9.66
CA ARG A 81 11.40 5.79 10.44
C ARG A 81 10.12 4.98 10.26
N GLU A 82 9.07 5.61 9.80
CA GLU A 82 7.76 5.04 9.51
C GLU A 82 7.75 4.23 8.21
N ILE A 83 8.79 4.36 7.38
CA ILE A 83 8.96 3.57 6.16
C ILE A 83 9.82 2.35 6.47
N VAL A 84 9.33 1.18 6.09
CA VAL A 84 10.11 -0.06 6.04
C VAL A 84 10.64 -0.22 4.63
N GLU A 85 11.96 -0.38 4.49
CA GLU A 85 12.58 -0.62 3.20
C GLU A 85 12.78 -2.13 3.01
N LEU A 86 12.09 -2.70 2.01
CA LEU A 86 12.19 -4.09 1.63
C LEU A 86 13.05 -4.22 0.38
N ARG A 87 14.21 -4.86 0.49
CA ARG A 87 15.13 -5.13 -0.64
C ARG A 87 15.46 -6.61 -0.71
N ALA A 88 15.38 -7.20 -1.89
CA ALA A 88 15.79 -8.58 -2.11
C ALA A 88 17.25 -8.84 -1.71
N SER A 89 18.14 -7.86 -1.83
CA SER A 89 19.54 -7.94 -1.44
C SER A 89 19.77 -8.10 0.06
N PHE A 90 18.78 -7.80 0.91
CA PHE A 90 18.87 -7.99 2.36
C PHE A 90 18.45 -9.40 2.82
N GLY A 91 18.14 -10.31 1.88
CA GLY A 91 17.91 -11.73 2.15
C GLY A 91 16.52 -12.06 2.74
N GLY A 92 15.61 -11.09 2.75
CA GLY A 92 14.21 -11.33 3.16
C GLY A 92 13.38 -11.82 1.98
N THR A 93 12.97 -13.09 1.97
CA THR A 93 11.92 -13.59 1.11
C THR A 93 10.66 -13.75 1.94
N ALA A 94 9.57 -13.10 1.53
CA ALA A 94 8.24 -13.33 2.09
C ALA A 94 7.58 -14.44 1.26
N ASP A 95 7.88 -15.70 1.59
CA ASP A 95 7.45 -16.90 0.87
C ASP A 95 6.37 -17.68 1.61
N GLU A 96 5.90 -17.17 2.74
CA GLU A 96 4.82 -17.74 3.53
C GLU A 96 3.60 -16.80 3.55
N TRP A 97 2.39 -17.37 3.51
CA TRP A 97 1.15 -16.63 3.71
C TRP A 97 1.10 -16.05 5.11
N HIS A 98 0.96 -14.75 5.22
CA HIS A 98 0.91 -14.03 6.49
C HIS A 98 -0.01 -12.81 6.41
N THR A 99 -0.27 -12.23 7.55
CA THR A 99 -0.84 -10.90 7.72
C THR A 99 0.16 -10.03 8.46
N ASP A 100 0.26 -8.76 8.07
CA ASP A 100 1.26 -7.87 8.65
C ASP A 100 0.93 -7.51 10.10
N VAL A 101 1.96 -7.62 10.97
CA VAL A 101 1.98 -7.11 12.36
C VAL A 101 0.83 -7.59 13.25
N THR A 102 0.14 -8.68 12.91
CA THR A 102 -0.99 -9.22 13.69
C THR A 102 -0.59 -9.80 15.06
N PHE A 103 0.70 -9.90 15.35
CA PHE A 103 1.21 -10.18 16.70
C PHE A 103 1.06 -8.99 17.66
N SER A 104 0.82 -7.76 17.13
CA SER A 104 0.58 -6.58 17.94
C SER A 104 -0.83 -6.60 18.55
N ALA A 105 -0.98 -6.09 19.77
CA ALA A 105 -2.29 -5.92 20.40
C ALA A 105 -3.19 -4.91 19.65
N ARG A 106 -2.60 -4.03 18.89
CA ARG A 106 -3.27 -3.06 18.00
C ARG A 106 -2.54 -3.06 16.66
N PRO A 107 -2.86 -4.02 15.77
CA PRO A 107 -2.23 -4.07 14.47
C PRO A 107 -2.66 -2.88 13.59
N PRO A 108 -1.84 -2.46 12.63
CA PRO A 108 -2.23 -1.44 11.66
C PRO A 108 -3.45 -1.91 10.85
N ILE A 109 -4.29 -0.95 10.44
CA ILE A 109 -5.51 -1.25 9.68
C ILE A 109 -5.25 -1.57 8.21
N MET A 110 -4.11 -1.14 7.68
CA MET A 110 -3.68 -1.33 6.30
C MET A 110 -2.17 -1.17 6.17
N SER A 111 -1.62 -1.67 5.08
CA SER A 111 -0.26 -1.41 4.62
C SER A 111 -0.31 -0.65 3.30
N ILE A 112 0.61 0.30 3.10
CA ILE A 112 0.76 1.05 1.86
C ILE A 112 2.14 0.73 1.30
N LEU A 113 2.19 -0.01 0.20
CA LEU A 113 3.43 -0.37 -0.48
C LEU A 113 3.69 0.56 -1.66
N ASN A 114 4.88 1.12 -1.73
CA ASN A 114 5.36 1.88 -2.87
C ASN A 114 6.48 1.10 -3.57
N HIS A 115 6.20 0.65 -4.79
CA HIS A 115 7.17 -0.07 -5.62
C HIS A 115 8.11 0.95 -6.30
N VAL A 116 9.35 1.02 -5.83
CA VAL A 116 10.37 1.93 -6.38
C VAL A 116 11.17 1.25 -7.49
N GLU A 117 11.52 -0.02 -7.30
CA GLU A 117 12.23 -0.84 -8.27
C GLU A 117 11.51 -2.18 -8.43
N THR A 118 11.22 -2.55 -9.66
CA THR A 118 10.53 -3.80 -9.99
C THR A 118 11.40 -4.60 -10.96
N PRO A 119 11.65 -5.90 -10.73
CA PRO A 119 12.36 -6.74 -11.68
C PRO A 119 11.50 -6.94 -12.95
N GLU A 120 12.17 -7.19 -14.09
CA GLU A 120 11.47 -7.47 -15.35
C GLU A 120 10.66 -8.78 -15.29
N VAL A 121 11.09 -9.73 -14.46
CA VAL A 121 10.46 -11.05 -14.31
C VAL A 121 10.51 -11.49 -12.86
N GLY A 122 9.38 -11.95 -12.35
CA GLY A 122 9.26 -12.45 -10.98
C GLY A 122 9.13 -11.34 -9.93
N GLY A 123 9.21 -11.71 -8.66
CA GLY A 123 9.01 -10.79 -7.55
C GLY A 123 7.55 -10.39 -7.31
N ASP A 124 6.62 -11.19 -7.83
CA ASP A 124 5.19 -10.93 -7.69
C ASP A 124 4.75 -11.00 -6.23
N THR A 125 3.88 -10.09 -5.83
CA THR A 125 3.18 -10.16 -4.54
C THR A 125 1.78 -10.74 -4.77
N MET A 126 1.44 -11.75 -3.98
CA MET A 126 0.14 -12.42 -4.06
C MET A 126 -0.69 -12.12 -2.82
N TRP A 127 -2.01 -11.99 -3.00
CA TRP A 127 -2.96 -11.78 -1.92
C TRP A 127 -4.06 -12.83 -1.93
N SER A 128 -4.53 -13.20 -0.75
CA SER A 128 -5.66 -14.10 -0.55
C SER A 128 -6.68 -13.46 0.38
N SER A 129 -7.97 -13.56 0.03
CA SER A 129 -9.05 -13.05 0.86
C SER A 129 -9.36 -14.03 1.99
N GLN A 130 -9.24 -13.58 3.24
CA GLN A 130 -9.66 -14.36 4.41
C GLN A 130 -11.18 -14.42 4.57
N TYR A 131 -11.95 -13.66 3.80
CA TYR A 131 -13.42 -13.73 3.77
C TYR A 131 -13.93 -14.82 2.81
N ALA A 132 -13.07 -15.29 1.89
CA ALA A 132 -13.44 -16.26 0.85
C ALA A 132 -12.88 -17.67 1.10
N VAL A 133 -12.30 -17.92 2.27
CA VAL A 133 -11.73 -19.21 2.67
C VAL A 133 -12.75 -20.02 3.45
#